data_43f85f711d820f387fef644a9ccb3a22
#
_entry.id   43f85f711d820f387fef644a9ccb3a22
#
_cell.length_a   1.000
_cell.length_b   1.000
_cell.length_c   1.000
_cell.angle_alpha   90.00
_cell.angle_beta   90.00
_cell.angle_gamma   90.00
#
_symmetry.space_group_name_H-M   'P 1'
#
loop_
_entity.id
_entity.type
_entity.pdbx_description
1 polymer ?
#
loop_
_entity_poly.entity_id
_entity_poly.type
_entity_poly.pdbx_seq_one_letter_code
_entity_poly.pdbx_strand_id
1 'polypeptide(L)'
;MMSVRCKASVTWINLLIIMDVRVLLQPAYLLHSLPFQNTSLLVDFFTLDYGRVRAVAKGARREKSKYRSLLQSFHPLLISFSGRGEVKTLGALEPGHAAIPLKGERLFSGLYLNEILCRLLHNHEEHKELYKNYQDTLVALQGNTKMELVLRKFELNLLAELGYAINLEEDCQSHQPINAYCYYRFTPDVGFELIEKIEDGEKNSRIFRGIDLISLRNLEWDEKSSEKAAKRLLRLALATHLGEKPLNSRSLFTSHR
;
A
#
# COMPACT_ATOMS: atom_id res chain seq x y z
N MET A 1 -4.07 21.74 21.87
CA MET A 1 -4.14 20.51 22.66
C MET A 1 -3.92 19.29 21.77
N MET A 2 -2.80 19.26 21.02
CA MET A 2 -2.44 18.19 20.05
C MET A 2 -0.94 17.90 20.17
N SER A 3 -0.51 17.21 21.23
CA SER A 3 0.92 16.83 21.34
C SER A 3 1.19 15.58 22.20
N VAL A 4 0.22 14.73 22.48
CA VAL A 4 0.44 13.60 23.41
C VAL A 4 0.37 12.23 22.70
N ARG A 5 -0.20 12.11 21.51
CA ARG A 5 -0.35 10.80 20.84
C ARG A 5 0.90 10.29 20.12
N CYS A 6 1.80 11.17 19.70
CA CYS A 6 2.98 10.75 18.92
C CYS A 6 4.11 10.10 19.76
N LYS A 7 4.17 10.34 21.08
CA LYS A 7 5.24 9.79 21.92
C LYS A 7 4.98 8.38 22.41
N ALA A 8 3.71 7.94 22.50
CA ALA A 8 3.37 6.60 23.00
C ALA A 8 3.68 5.49 21.97
N SER A 9 3.44 5.74 20.67
CA SER A 9 3.68 4.76 19.61
C SER A 9 5.16 4.40 19.44
N VAL A 10 6.05 5.38 19.51
CA VAL A 10 7.51 5.19 19.38
C VAL A 10 8.06 4.32 20.51
N THR A 11 7.50 4.43 21.72
CA THR A 11 7.97 3.68 22.88
C THR A 11 7.61 2.19 22.79
N TRP A 12 6.43 1.85 22.29
CA TRP A 12 6.00 0.46 22.09
C TRP A 12 6.74 -0.25 20.95
N ILE A 13 6.99 0.45 19.84
CA ILE A 13 7.77 -0.08 18.72
C ILE A 13 9.19 -0.44 19.17
N ASN A 14 9.85 0.43 19.95
CA ASN A 14 11.17 0.16 20.48
C ASN A 14 11.16 -1.00 21.51
N LEU A 15 10.09 -1.15 22.30
CA LEU A 15 9.95 -2.25 23.25
C LEU A 15 9.79 -3.61 22.54
N LEU A 16 9.02 -3.68 21.47
CA LEU A 16 8.84 -4.88 20.63
C LEU A 16 10.14 -5.30 19.92
N ILE A 17 11.03 -4.36 19.62
CA ILE A 17 12.32 -4.65 18.98
C ILE A 17 13.30 -5.29 19.99
N ILE A 18 13.23 -4.90 21.27
CA ILE A 18 14.20 -5.31 22.30
C ILE A 18 13.77 -6.58 23.05
N MET A 19 12.46 -6.83 23.19
CA MET A 19 11.95 -8.01 23.89
C MET A 19 11.93 -9.26 23.01
N ASP A 20 12.17 -10.42 23.63
CA ASP A 20 11.98 -11.72 22.97
C ASP A 20 10.46 -12.00 22.85
N VAL A 21 9.89 -11.46 21.78
CA VAL A 21 8.46 -11.55 21.54
C VAL A 21 8.17 -12.89 20.87
N ARG A 22 7.21 -13.62 21.42
CA ARG A 22 6.62 -14.81 20.79
C ARG A 22 5.16 -14.54 20.48
N VAL A 23 4.84 -14.47 19.20
CA VAL A 23 3.48 -14.26 18.68
C VAL A 23 2.98 -15.56 18.08
N LEU A 24 1.73 -15.92 18.36
CA LEU A 24 1.11 -17.16 17.90
C LEU A 24 -0.09 -16.84 17.00
N LEU A 25 -0.20 -17.57 15.91
CA LEU A 25 -1.37 -17.62 14.99
C LEU A 25 -1.89 -16.23 14.58
N GLN A 26 -0.97 -15.32 14.25
CA GLN A 26 -1.30 -13.98 13.80
C GLN A 26 -1.80 -14.00 12.36
N PRO A 27 -2.99 -13.42 12.06
CA PRO A 27 -3.47 -13.25 10.69
C PRO A 27 -2.48 -12.41 9.86
N ALA A 28 -2.14 -12.90 8.66
CA ALA A 28 -1.12 -12.27 7.82
C ALA A 28 -1.32 -12.56 6.33
N TYR A 29 -0.74 -11.70 5.50
CA TYR A 29 -0.51 -11.93 4.08
C TYR A 29 0.97 -11.84 3.77
N LEU A 30 1.47 -12.71 2.87
CA LEU A 30 2.83 -12.60 2.34
C LEU A 30 2.87 -11.47 1.32
N LEU A 31 3.67 -10.44 1.61
CA LEU A 31 3.92 -9.33 0.69
C LEU A 31 5.08 -9.63 -0.26
N HIS A 32 6.20 -10.13 0.29
CA HIS A 32 7.42 -10.38 -0.48
C HIS A 32 8.25 -11.51 0.11
N SER A 33 9.04 -12.17 -0.74
CA SER A 33 10.01 -13.19 -0.32
C SER A 33 11.28 -13.13 -1.14
N LEU A 34 12.43 -13.31 -0.48
CA LEU A 34 13.75 -13.35 -1.10
C LEU A 34 14.52 -14.59 -0.63
N PRO A 35 15.35 -15.21 -1.49
CA PRO A 35 16.29 -16.21 -1.05
C PRO A 35 17.22 -15.65 0.04
N PHE A 36 17.39 -16.42 1.12
CA PHE A 36 18.23 -16.06 2.24
C PHE A 36 19.04 -17.27 2.71
N GLN A 37 20.34 -17.13 2.80
CA GLN A 37 21.27 -18.22 3.08
C GLN A 37 21.02 -19.43 2.15
N ASN A 38 21.47 -20.63 2.53
CA ASN A 38 21.44 -21.80 1.64
C ASN A 38 20.01 -22.34 1.39
N THR A 39 19.17 -22.40 2.43
CA THR A 39 17.86 -23.07 2.37
C THR A 39 16.69 -22.25 2.90
N SER A 40 16.91 -21.03 3.32
CA SER A 40 15.92 -20.17 3.94
C SER A 40 15.32 -19.15 2.95
N LEU A 41 14.21 -18.54 3.33
CA LEU A 41 13.66 -17.34 2.72
C LEU A 41 13.65 -16.22 3.75
N LEU A 42 13.95 -15.01 3.33
CA LEU A 42 13.59 -13.79 4.04
C LEU A 42 12.23 -13.36 3.52
N VAL A 43 11.25 -13.23 4.40
CA VAL A 43 9.86 -12.99 4.05
C VAL A 43 9.35 -11.73 4.73
N ASP A 44 8.58 -10.93 4.01
CA ASP A 44 7.86 -9.78 4.54
C ASP A 44 6.37 -10.13 4.58
N PHE A 45 5.77 -10.05 5.76
CA PHE A 45 4.35 -10.23 5.97
C PHE A 45 3.69 -8.90 6.32
N PHE A 46 2.45 -8.72 5.88
CA PHE A 46 1.53 -7.73 6.45
C PHE A 46 0.63 -8.46 7.43
N THR A 47 0.68 -8.08 8.70
CA THR A 47 -0.04 -8.73 9.80
C THR A 47 -1.10 -7.80 10.37
N LEU A 48 -2.16 -8.36 10.95
CA LEU A 48 -3.28 -7.59 11.48
C LEU A 48 -2.86 -6.69 12.66
N ASP A 49 -2.13 -7.25 13.64
CA ASP A 49 -1.85 -6.54 14.90
C ASP A 49 -0.41 -6.01 15.01
N TYR A 50 0.49 -6.45 14.13
CA TYR A 50 1.92 -6.07 14.17
C TYR A 50 2.40 -5.39 12.90
N GLY A 51 1.48 -4.97 12.03
CA GLY A 51 1.81 -4.30 10.77
C GLY A 51 2.75 -5.14 9.90
N ARG A 52 3.79 -4.51 9.34
CA ARG A 52 4.78 -5.23 8.55
C ARG A 52 5.76 -5.97 9.45
N VAL A 53 5.88 -7.28 9.24
CA VAL A 53 6.83 -8.15 9.97
C VAL A 53 7.77 -8.82 8.98
N ARG A 54 9.06 -8.61 9.16
CA ARG A 54 10.11 -9.31 8.42
C ARG A 54 10.58 -10.52 9.22
N ALA A 55 10.63 -11.69 8.58
CA ALA A 55 11.02 -12.92 9.25
C ALA A 55 11.87 -13.85 8.35
N VAL A 56 12.68 -14.70 9.00
CA VAL A 56 13.41 -15.77 8.33
C VAL A 56 12.59 -17.05 8.42
N ALA A 57 12.20 -17.59 7.27
CA ALA A 57 11.58 -18.90 7.12
C ALA A 57 12.69 -19.95 6.89
N LYS A 58 13.17 -20.56 7.98
CA LYS A 58 14.27 -21.54 7.94
C LYS A 58 13.87 -22.79 7.17
N GLY A 59 14.69 -23.23 6.23
CA GLY A 59 14.46 -24.44 5.43
C GLY A 59 13.32 -24.31 4.41
N ALA A 60 12.80 -23.11 4.16
CA ALA A 60 11.66 -22.89 3.25
C ALA A 60 11.97 -23.29 1.80
N ARG A 61 13.24 -23.27 1.38
CA ARG A 61 13.69 -23.65 0.04
C ARG A 61 14.03 -25.14 -0.12
N ARG A 62 13.95 -25.93 0.96
CA ARG A 62 14.17 -27.38 0.86
C ARG A 62 13.07 -28.02 0.04
N GLU A 63 13.37 -29.08 -0.67
CA GLU A 63 12.48 -29.77 -1.60
C GLU A 63 11.17 -30.23 -0.93
N LYS A 64 11.25 -30.79 0.27
CA LYS A 64 10.13 -31.27 1.10
C LYS A 64 9.64 -30.22 2.11
N SER A 65 9.83 -28.92 1.85
CA SER A 65 9.42 -27.89 2.76
C SER A 65 7.90 -27.67 2.77
N LYS A 66 7.28 -27.73 3.94
CA LYS A 66 5.87 -27.38 4.14
C LYS A 66 5.55 -25.91 3.81
N TYR A 67 6.55 -25.04 3.82
CA TYR A 67 6.39 -23.63 3.50
C TYR A 67 6.15 -23.36 2.01
N ARG A 68 6.61 -24.25 1.13
CA ARG A 68 6.59 -24.02 -0.32
C ARG A 68 5.17 -23.84 -0.90
N SER A 69 4.19 -24.55 -0.38
CA SER A 69 2.79 -24.46 -0.80
C SER A 69 2.04 -23.29 -0.15
N LEU A 70 2.49 -22.84 1.01
CA LEU A 70 1.81 -21.82 1.80
C LEU A 70 2.35 -20.42 1.59
N LEU A 71 3.68 -20.26 1.40
CA LEU A 71 4.31 -18.94 1.18
C LEU A 71 4.05 -18.44 -0.24
N GLN A 72 2.79 -18.18 -0.54
CA GLN A 72 2.31 -17.61 -1.79
C GLN A 72 1.55 -16.31 -1.50
N SER A 73 1.69 -15.33 -2.41
CA SER A 73 0.95 -14.06 -2.29
C SER A 73 -0.56 -14.29 -2.36
N PHE A 74 -1.32 -13.43 -1.70
CA PHE A 74 -2.79 -13.42 -1.69
C PHE A 74 -3.45 -14.63 -1.03
N HIS A 75 -2.66 -15.39 -0.26
CA HIS A 75 -3.18 -16.43 0.61
C HIS A 75 -3.29 -15.86 2.04
N PRO A 76 -4.48 -15.84 2.66
CA PRO A 76 -4.62 -15.55 4.07
C PRO A 76 -3.92 -16.63 4.90
N LEU A 77 -3.05 -16.22 5.80
CA LEU A 77 -2.20 -17.09 6.59
C LEU A 77 -2.40 -16.81 8.08
N LEU A 78 -2.17 -17.82 8.90
CA LEU A 78 -1.93 -17.69 10.33
C LEU A 78 -0.45 -17.99 10.58
N ILE A 79 0.28 -16.98 11.03
CA ILE A 79 1.72 -17.10 11.25
C ILE A 79 2.07 -17.00 12.73
N SER A 80 3.05 -17.79 13.15
CA SER A 80 3.69 -17.60 14.45
C SER A 80 5.14 -17.18 14.24
N PHE A 81 5.60 -16.21 14.98
CA PHE A 81 6.97 -15.73 14.88
C PHE A 81 7.54 -15.38 16.26
N SER A 82 8.87 -15.39 16.35
CA SER A 82 9.57 -15.05 17.57
C SER A 82 10.94 -14.44 17.29
N GLY A 83 11.53 -13.87 18.31
CA GLY A 83 12.90 -13.36 18.30
C GLY A 83 13.02 -11.90 18.67
N ARG A 84 14.25 -11.51 18.96
CA ARG A 84 14.67 -10.13 19.23
C ARG A 84 15.06 -9.42 17.93
N GLY A 85 15.00 -8.10 17.93
CA GLY A 85 15.38 -7.28 16.78
C GLY A 85 14.30 -7.19 15.69
N GLU A 86 14.62 -6.52 14.60
CA GLU A 86 13.68 -6.25 13.52
C GLU A 86 13.31 -7.49 12.70
N VAL A 87 14.28 -8.38 12.48
CA VAL A 87 14.06 -9.62 11.73
C VAL A 87 13.73 -10.75 12.68
N LYS A 88 12.51 -11.25 12.58
CA LYS A 88 12.01 -12.35 13.42
C LYS A 88 12.36 -13.72 12.82
N THR A 89 12.11 -14.78 13.56
CA THR A 89 12.14 -16.17 13.05
C THR A 89 10.72 -16.64 12.87
N LEU A 90 10.37 -17.09 11.66
CA LEU A 90 9.07 -17.71 11.38
C LEU A 90 9.01 -19.09 12.04
N GLY A 91 7.98 -19.30 12.84
CA GLY A 91 7.67 -20.57 13.51
C GLY A 91 6.62 -21.38 12.76
N ALA A 92 5.39 -21.46 13.29
CA ALA A 92 4.29 -22.09 12.61
C ALA A 92 3.75 -21.23 11.47
N LEU A 93 3.26 -21.89 10.43
CA LEU A 93 2.58 -21.29 9.29
C LEU A 93 1.42 -22.21 8.91
N GLU A 94 0.22 -21.67 8.94
CA GLU A 94 -1.03 -22.39 8.68
C GLU A 94 -1.89 -21.58 7.69
N PRO A 95 -2.71 -22.26 6.85
CA PRO A 95 -3.71 -21.55 6.04
C PRO A 95 -4.76 -20.90 6.94
N GLY A 96 -5.09 -19.64 6.71
CA GLY A 96 -6.15 -18.93 7.45
C GLY A 96 -7.52 -19.15 6.81
N HIS A 97 -7.65 -18.76 5.56
CA HIS A 97 -8.86 -18.85 4.75
C HIS A 97 -8.53 -19.28 3.32
N ALA A 98 -9.55 -19.38 2.47
CA ALA A 98 -9.35 -19.68 1.06
C ALA A 98 -8.45 -18.64 0.38
N ALA A 99 -7.58 -19.09 -0.52
CA ALA A 99 -6.74 -18.22 -1.33
C ALA A 99 -7.59 -17.30 -2.23
N ILE A 100 -7.07 -16.12 -2.50
CA ILE A 100 -7.70 -15.16 -3.43
C ILE A 100 -7.01 -15.29 -4.78
N PRO A 101 -7.56 -16.07 -5.75
CA PRO A 101 -6.91 -16.30 -7.03
C PRO A 101 -7.01 -15.05 -7.91
N LEU A 102 -5.89 -14.36 -8.10
CA LEU A 102 -5.76 -13.26 -9.05
C LEU A 102 -5.08 -13.75 -10.33
N LYS A 103 -5.53 -13.28 -11.49
CA LYS A 103 -4.99 -13.65 -12.81
C LYS A 103 -4.77 -12.43 -13.70
N GLY A 104 -3.82 -12.52 -14.64
CA GLY A 104 -3.55 -11.47 -15.62
C GLY A 104 -3.24 -10.12 -14.96
N GLU A 105 -3.81 -9.05 -15.48
CA GLU A 105 -3.57 -7.68 -14.97
C GLU A 105 -4.00 -7.51 -13.50
N ARG A 106 -4.98 -8.28 -13.02
CA ARG A 106 -5.40 -8.26 -11.62
C ARG A 106 -4.33 -8.84 -10.69
N LEU A 107 -3.60 -9.87 -11.15
CA LEU A 107 -2.43 -10.40 -10.45
C LEU A 107 -1.33 -9.33 -10.36
N PHE A 108 -1.03 -8.62 -11.46
CA PHE A 108 -0.05 -7.54 -11.44
C PHE A 108 -0.46 -6.39 -10.51
N SER A 109 -1.75 -6.09 -10.47
CA SER A 109 -2.32 -5.11 -9.53
C SER A 109 -2.11 -5.53 -8.08
N GLY A 110 -2.38 -6.78 -7.73
CA GLY A 110 -2.09 -7.30 -6.39
C GLY A 110 -0.60 -7.24 -6.04
N LEU A 111 0.30 -7.61 -6.98
CA LEU A 111 1.75 -7.48 -6.78
C LEU A 111 2.20 -6.02 -6.61
N TYR A 112 1.56 -5.09 -7.31
CA TYR A 112 1.76 -3.66 -7.11
C TYR A 112 1.36 -3.22 -5.69
N LEU A 113 0.21 -3.67 -5.18
CA LEU A 113 -0.22 -3.38 -3.80
C LEU A 113 0.80 -3.93 -2.80
N ASN A 114 1.27 -5.14 -2.99
CA ASN A 114 2.30 -5.73 -2.13
C ASN A 114 3.58 -4.89 -2.12
N GLU A 115 4.03 -4.43 -3.30
CA GLU A 115 5.26 -3.65 -3.41
C GLU A 115 5.15 -2.30 -2.72
N ILE A 116 4.03 -1.55 -2.89
CA ILE A 116 3.85 -0.27 -2.21
C ILE A 116 3.75 -0.43 -0.69
N LEU A 117 3.07 -1.47 -0.20
CA LEU A 117 3.03 -1.78 1.23
C LEU A 117 4.43 -2.11 1.78
N CYS A 118 5.22 -2.93 1.08
CA CYS A 118 6.60 -3.24 1.48
C CYS A 118 7.50 -2.00 1.56
N ARG A 119 7.25 -0.99 0.72
CA ARG A 119 8.08 0.22 0.68
C ARG A 119 7.66 1.28 1.66
N LEU A 120 6.35 1.40 1.91
CA LEU A 120 5.79 2.50 2.68
C LEU A 120 5.56 2.15 4.14
N LEU A 121 5.28 0.88 4.48
CA LEU A 121 5.05 0.48 5.86
C LEU A 121 6.37 0.31 6.62
N HIS A 122 6.44 0.89 7.79
CA HIS A 122 7.49 0.62 8.76
C HIS A 122 7.28 -0.74 9.43
N ASN A 123 8.38 -1.36 9.88
CA ASN A 123 8.31 -2.63 10.58
C ASN A 123 7.65 -2.45 11.95
N HIS A 124 6.77 -3.37 12.31
CA HIS A 124 6.11 -3.45 13.61
C HIS A 124 5.22 -2.25 13.97
N GLU A 125 4.78 -1.48 12.99
CA GLU A 125 3.78 -0.44 13.15
C GLU A 125 2.40 -0.98 12.78
N GLU A 126 1.48 -0.96 13.76
CA GLU A 126 0.13 -1.51 13.61
C GLU A 126 -0.73 -0.64 12.67
N HIS A 127 -1.40 -1.30 11.69
CA HIS A 127 -2.30 -0.69 10.72
C HIS A 127 -3.53 -1.57 10.47
N LYS A 128 -4.38 -1.76 11.50
CA LYS A 128 -5.54 -2.68 11.42
C LYS A 128 -6.52 -2.34 10.32
N GLU A 129 -6.85 -1.07 10.19
CA GLU A 129 -7.82 -0.64 9.17
C GLU A 129 -7.24 -0.79 7.76
N LEU A 130 -5.95 -0.51 7.58
CA LEU A 130 -5.28 -0.75 6.31
C LEU A 130 -5.18 -2.25 5.98
N TYR A 131 -4.99 -3.12 6.99
CA TYR A 131 -4.99 -4.57 6.80
C TYR A 131 -6.34 -5.07 6.26
N LYS A 132 -7.46 -4.63 6.85
CA LYS A 132 -8.81 -4.94 6.38
C LYS A 132 -9.03 -4.39 4.97
N ASN A 133 -8.63 -3.14 4.74
CA ASN A 133 -8.74 -2.49 3.44
C ASN A 133 -7.95 -3.24 2.34
N TYR A 134 -6.75 -3.73 2.67
CA TYR A 134 -5.97 -4.58 1.77
C TYR A 134 -6.70 -5.88 1.44
N GLN A 135 -7.27 -6.56 2.43
CA GLN A 135 -8.07 -7.77 2.26
C GLN A 135 -9.29 -7.52 1.34
N ASP A 136 -10.06 -6.48 1.62
CA ASP A 136 -11.24 -6.11 0.83
C ASP A 136 -10.85 -5.74 -0.62
N THR A 137 -9.71 -5.07 -0.78
CA THR A 137 -9.15 -4.72 -2.08
C THR A 137 -8.78 -5.96 -2.90
N LEU A 138 -8.16 -6.97 -2.29
CA LEU A 138 -7.85 -8.24 -2.97
C LEU A 138 -9.12 -8.97 -3.41
N VAL A 139 -10.16 -8.99 -2.57
CA VAL A 139 -11.47 -9.56 -2.92
C VAL A 139 -12.12 -8.78 -4.06
N ALA A 140 -12.09 -7.44 -4.02
CA ALA A 140 -12.62 -6.59 -5.08
C ALA A 140 -11.85 -6.78 -6.41
N LEU A 141 -10.53 -7.01 -6.36
CA LEU A 141 -9.73 -7.37 -7.53
C LEU A 141 -10.11 -8.72 -8.13
N GLN A 142 -10.63 -9.65 -7.35
CA GLN A 142 -11.15 -10.92 -7.85
C GLN A 142 -12.48 -10.76 -8.60
N GLY A 143 -13.28 -9.78 -8.20
CA GLY A 143 -14.62 -9.50 -8.73
C GLY A 143 -14.64 -8.78 -10.07
N ASN A 144 -15.81 -8.24 -10.45
CA ASN A 144 -16.04 -7.55 -11.73
C ASN A 144 -15.87 -6.02 -11.64
N THR A 145 -15.53 -5.49 -10.48
CA THR A 145 -15.33 -4.04 -10.29
C THR A 145 -14.20 -3.54 -11.19
N LYS A 146 -14.33 -2.32 -11.70
CA LYS A 146 -13.27 -1.66 -12.49
C LYS A 146 -11.98 -1.62 -11.67
N MET A 147 -10.94 -2.26 -12.18
CA MET A 147 -9.66 -2.42 -11.49
C MET A 147 -9.04 -1.08 -11.07
N GLU A 148 -9.15 -0.08 -11.94
CA GLU A 148 -8.64 1.27 -11.67
C GLU A 148 -9.31 1.91 -10.45
N LEU A 149 -10.64 1.76 -10.30
CA LEU A 149 -11.36 2.24 -9.10
C LEU A 149 -10.85 1.58 -7.83
N VAL A 150 -10.70 0.26 -7.88
CA VAL A 150 -10.22 -0.53 -6.74
C VAL A 150 -8.83 -0.05 -6.31
N LEU A 151 -7.92 0.15 -7.27
CA LEU A 151 -6.56 0.61 -7.00
C LEU A 151 -6.55 2.05 -6.45
N ARG A 152 -7.31 2.98 -7.06
CA ARG A 152 -7.34 4.39 -6.60
C ARG A 152 -7.89 4.50 -5.19
N LYS A 153 -8.97 3.76 -4.88
CA LYS A 153 -9.52 3.71 -3.51
C LYS A 153 -8.48 3.24 -2.50
N PHE A 154 -7.76 2.15 -2.82
CA PHE A 154 -6.71 1.64 -1.94
C PHE A 154 -5.58 2.64 -1.74
N GLU A 155 -5.10 3.28 -2.81
CA GLU A 155 -4.01 4.26 -2.74
C GLU A 155 -4.38 5.50 -1.91
N LEU A 156 -5.63 6.00 -2.03
CA LEU A 156 -6.13 7.08 -1.19
C LEU A 156 -6.15 6.68 0.29
N ASN A 157 -6.68 5.50 0.59
CA ASN A 157 -6.75 5.00 1.95
C ASN A 157 -5.35 4.75 2.54
N LEU A 158 -4.42 4.23 1.74
CA LEU A 158 -3.03 4.03 2.15
C LEU A 158 -2.37 5.36 2.52
N LEU A 159 -2.50 6.38 1.65
CA LEU A 159 -1.97 7.72 1.93
C LEU A 159 -2.59 8.32 3.20
N ALA A 160 -3.90 8.18 3.39
CA ALA A 160 -4.59 8.68 4.56
C ALA A 160 -4.13 7.98 5.86
N GLU A 161 -3.98 6.66 5.83
CA GLU A 161 -3.48 5.87 6.97
C GLU A 161 -2.06 6.26 7.38
N LEU A 162 -1.22 6.59 6.40
CA LEU A 162 0.16 7.04 6.63
C LEU A 162 0.28 8.52 7.02
N GLY A 163 -0.85 9.25 7.12
CA GLY A 163 -0.86 10.68 7.47
C GLY A 163 -0.65 11.63 6.30
N TYR A 164 -0.69 11.13 5.07
CA TYR A 164 -0.51 11.89 3.83
C TYR A 164 -1.82 12.03 3.04
N ALA A 165 -2.95 12.15 3.73
CA ALA A 165 -4.26 12.31 3.10
C ALA A 165 -4.27 13.48 2.12
N ILE A 166 -4.76 13.23 0.90
CA ILE A 166 -4.95 14.28 -0.10
C ILE A 166 -6.30 14.94 0.17
N ASN A 167 -6.29 16.25 0.46
CA ASN A 167 -7.52 17.02 0.57
C ASN A 167 -8.08 17.27 -0.84
N LEU A 168 -9.21 16.64 -1.16
CA LEU A 168 -9.93 16.77 -2.42
C LEU A 168 -11.17 17.66 -2.28
N GLU A 169 -11.39 18.28 -1.12
CA GLU A 169 -12.57 19.09 -0.84
C GLU A 169 -12.36 20.57 -1.18
N GLU A 170 -11.19 21.10 -0.84
CA GLU A 170 -10.89 22.53 -0.91
C GLU A 170 -9.48 22.82 -1.40
N ASP A 171 -9.23 24.01 -1.88
CA ASP A 171 -7.89 24.48 -2.19
C ASP A 171 -7.12 24.87 -0.93
N CYS A 172 -5.80 24.72 -0.97
CA CYS A 172 -4.94 24.86 0.21
C CYS A 172 -4.67 26.32 0.61
N GLN A 173 -5.01 27.31 -0.22
CA GLN A 173 -4.75 28.73 0.06
C GLN A 173 -6.01 29.45 0.52
N SER A 174 -7.08 29.40 -0.27
CA SER A 174 -8.31 30.13 0.00
C SER A 174 -9.31 29.32 0.83
N HIS A 175 -9.09 28.01 1.01
CA HIS A 175 -10.03 27.09 1.65
C HIS A 175 -11.42 27.08 0.99
N GLN A 176 -11.49 27.46 -0.28
CA GLN A 176 -12.70 27.38 -1.05
C GLN A 176 -12.91 25.97 -1.61
N PRO A 177 -14.16 25.48 -1.67
CA PRO A 177 -14.45 24.18 -2.28
C PRO A 177 -13.90 24.06 -3.70
N ILE A 178 -13.41 22.89 -4.06
CA ILE A 178 -12.95 22.60 -5.42
C ILE A 178 -14.09 22.82 -6.41
N ASN A 179 -13.89 23.73 -7.37
CA ASN A 179 -14.85 24.07 -8.41
C ASN A 179 -14.57 23.24 -9.69
N ALA A 180 -15.60 22.57 -10.22
CA ALA A 180 -15.52 21.71 -11.39
C ALA A 180 -14.94 22.41 -12.64
N TYR A 181 -15.15 23.72 -12.78
CA TYR A 181 -14.77 24.52 -13.96
C TYR A 181 -13.39 25.14 -13.88
N CYS A 182 -12.69 24.99 -12.74
CA CYS A 182 -11.39 25.58 -12.50
C CYS A 182 -10.27 24.56 -12.68
N TYR A 183 -9.04 25.09 -12.74
CA TYR A 183 -7.82 24.30 -12.76
C TYR A 183 -7.04 24.46 -11.47
N TYR A 184 -6.38 23.40 -11.04
CA TYR A 184 -5.64 23.36 -9.78
C TYR A 184 -4.26 22.79 -9.99
N ARG A 185 -3.24 23.41 -9.39
CA ARG A 185 -1.88 22.85 -9.30
C ARG A 185 -1.76 22.01 -8.06
N PHE A 186 -1.33 20.78 -8.22
CA PHE A 186 -1.05 19.87 -7.10
C PHE A 186 0.40 19.96 -6.68
N THR A 187 0.63 20.24 -5.39
CA THR A 187 1.93 20.13 -4.75
C THR A 187 1.84 19.05 -3.67
N PRO A 188 2.65 17.96 -3.76
CA PRO A 188 2.67 16.92 -2.73
C PRO A 188 2.87 17.53 -1.33
N ASP A 189 2.22 16.95 -0.33
CA ASP A 189 2.21 17.36 1.08
C ASP A 189 1.64 18.77 1.36
N VAL A 190 1.30 19.55 0.33
CA VAL A 190 0.67 20.88 0.45
C VAL A 190 -0.80 20.82 0.05
N GLY A 191 -1.10 20.25 -1.11
CA GLY A 191 -2.46 20.14 -1.64
C GLY A 191 -2.65 20.83 -2.99
N PHE A 192 -3.88 21.31 -3.22
CA PHE A 192 -4.31 21.93 -4.47
C PHE A 192 -4.37 23.46 -4.33
N GLU A 193 -3.75 24.16 -5.27
CA GLU A 193 -3.79 25.60 -5.41
C GLU A 193 -4.58 25.96 -6.66
N LEU A 194 -5.58 26.84 -6.54
CA LEU A 194 -6.31 27.39 -7.67
C LEU A 194 -5.38 28.15 -8.61
N ILE A 195 -5.45 27.90 -9.91
CA ILE A 195 -4.69 28.64 -10.91
C ILE A 195 -5.61 29.37 -11.89
N GLU A 196 -5.38 30.67 -12.09
CA GLU A 196 -6.16 31.50 -13.01
C GLU A 196 -5.69 31.33 -14.47
N LYS A 197 -4.40 31.11 -14.67
CA LYS A 197 -3.78 30.93 -15.99
C LYS A 197 -2.74 29.82 -15.95
N ILE A 198 -2.71 29.02 -16.99
CA ILE A 198 -1.64 28.03 -17.22
C ILE A 198 -0.53 28.79 -17.96
N GLU A 199 0.65 28.90 -17.34
CA GLU A 199 1.81 29.55 -17.96
C GLU A 199 2.38 28.67 -19.08
N ASP A 200 2.82 29.34 -20.18
CA ASP A 200 3.47 28.64 -21.30
C ASP A 200 4.77 27.98 -20.82
N GLY A 201 4.85 26.66 -21.00
CA GLY A 201 5.98 25.83 -20.55
C GLY A 201 5.81 25.17 -19.17
N GLU A 202 4.73 25.46 -18.44
CA GLU A 202 4.43 24.79 -17.19
C GLU A 202 4.16 23.28 -17.43
N LYS A 203 4.78 22.43 -16.59
CA LYS A 203 4.56 20.97 -16.70
C LYS A 203 3.10 20.63 -16.40
N ASN A 204 2.29 20.43 -17.42
CA ASN A 204 0.89 19.97 -17.34
C ASN A 204 0.69 18.72 -16.45
N SER A 205 1.79 18.04 -16.06
CA SER A 205 1.74 16.85 -15.22
C SER A 205 1.19 17.10 -13.80
N ARG A 206 1.29 18.34 -13.28
CA ARG A 206 0.82 18.73 -11.94
C ARG A 206 -0.48 19.53 -11.96
N ILE A 207 -1.03 19.80 -13.13
CA ILE A 207 -2.27 20.57 -13.27
C ILE A 207 -3.44 19.61 -13.48
N PHE A 208 -4.51 19.84 -12.74
CA PHE A 208 -5.72 19.02 -12.72
C PHE A 208 -6.96 19.87 -12.90
N ARG A 209 -7.96 19.37 -13.63
CA ARG A 209 -9.28 20.02 -13.70
C ARG A 209 -10.03 19.72 -12.42
N GLY A 210 -10.79 20.68 -11.90
CA GLY A 210 -11.61 20.47 -10.71
C GLY A 210 -12.61 19.33 -10.84
N ILE A 211 -13.21 19.15 -12.04
CA ILE A 211 -14.11 18.03 -12.30
C ILE A 211 -13.42 16.66 -12.12
N ASP A 212 -12.14 16.53 -12.49
CA ASP A 212 -11.39 15.29 -12.31
C ASP A 212 -11.10 15.00 -10.82
N LEU A 213 -10.87 16.05 -10.03
CA LEU A 213 -10.66 15.95 -8.58
C LEU A 213 -11.95 15.54 -7.86
N ILE A 214 -13.07 16.14 -8.24
CA ILE A 214 -14.40 15.79 -7.71
C ILE A 214 -14.76 14.34 -8.07
N SER A 215 -14.50 13.91 -9.30
CA SER A 215 -14.71 12.53 -9.73
C SER A 215 -13.86 11.54 -8.91
N LEU A 216 -12.60 11.90 -8.60
CA LEU A 216 -11.76 11.06 -7.74
C LEU A 216 -12.27 11.01 -6.30
N ARG A 217 -12.70 12.14 -5.74
CA ARG A 217 -13.29 12.22 -4.40
C ARG A 217 -14.49 11.30 -4.26
N ASN A 218 -15.37 11.32 -5.26
CA ASN A 218 -16.59 10.51 -5.29
C ASN A 218 -16.33 9.04 -5.71
N LEU A 219 -15.12 8.72 -6.22
CA LEU A 219 -14.78 7.44 -6.84
C LEU A 219 -15.73 7.08 -7.99
N GLU A 220 -16.17 8.09 -8.74
CA GLU A 220 -17.06 7.97 -9.89
C GLU A 220 -16.36 8.52 -11.13
N TRP A 221 -16.23 7.71 -12.17
CA TRP A 221 -15.56 8.12 -13.42
C TRP A 221 -16.45 7.85 -14.62
N ASP A 222 -17.00 8.91 -15.15
CA ASP A 222 -17.80 8.89 -16.39
C ASP A 222 -16.89 8.94 -17.62
N GLU A 223 -15.70 9.54 -17.47
CA GLU A 223 -14.75 9.74 -18.57
C GLU A 223 -13.40 9.06 -18.31
N LYS A 224 -12.78 8.55 -19.40
CA LYS A 224 -11.40 8.04 -19.39
C LYS A 224 -10.36 9.12 -19.04
N SER A 225 -10.68 10.40 -19.22
CA SER A 225 -9.83 11.52 -18.85
C SER A 225 -9.66 11.62 -17.33
N SER A 226 -10.75 11.52 -16.58
CA SER A 226 -10.75 11.56 -15.10
C SER A 226 -10.01 10.36 -14.51
N GLU A 227 -10.16 9.17 -15.10
CA GLU A 227 -9.38 7.98 -14.72
C GLU A 227 -7.86 8.21 -14.88
N LYS A 228 -7.44 8.80 -16.02
CA LYS A 228 -6.03 9.13 -16.27
C LYS A 228 -5.53 10.20 -15.30
N ALA A 229 -6.34 11.21 -15.00
CA ALA A 229 -6.02 12.27 -14.05
C ALA A 229 -5.83 11.70 -12.63
N ALA A 230 -6.75 10.85 -12.16
CA ALA A 230 -6.66 10.16 -10.88
C ALA A 230 -5.37 9.33 -10.76
N LYS A 231 -5.05 8.55 -11.81
CA LYS A 231 -3.82 7.75 -11.87
C LYS A 231 -2.56 8.62 -11.82
N ARG A 232 -2.59 9.77 -12.52
CA ARG A 232 -1.46 10.72 -12.53
C ARG A 232 -1.27 11.35 -11.16
N LEU A 233 -2.35 11.82 -10.52
CA LEU A 233 -2.33 12.44 -9.21
C LEU A 233 -1.74 11.51 -8.14
N LEU A 234 -2.29 10.30 -8.03
CA LEU A 234 -1.85 9.34 -7.01
C LEU A 234 -0.43 8.83 -7.25
N ARG A 235 0.02 8.78 -8.52
CA ARG A 235 1.43 8.54 -8.82
C ARG A 235 2.36 9.65 -8.32
N LEU A 236 1.93 10.91 -8.45
CA LEU A 236 2.70 12.06 -7.95
C LEU A 236 2.76 12.03 -6.42
N ALA A 237 1.62 11.83 -5.75
CA ALA A 237 1.55 11.76 -4.30
C ALA A 237 2.38 10.62 -3.73
N LEU A 238 2.24 9.40 -4.27
CA LEU A 238 3.00 8.24 -3.81
C LEU A 238 4.50 8.36 -4.11
N ALA A 239 4.89 9.00 -5.22
CA ALA A 239 6.31 9.10 -5.61
C ALA A 239 7.15 9.82 -4.58
N THR A 240 6.60 10.80 -3.85
CA THR A 240 7.28 11.54 -2.79
C THR A 240 7.75 10.61 -1.67
N HIS A 241 6.97 9.57 -1.37
CA HIS A 241 7.24 8.67 -0.25
C HIS A 241 7.92 7.35 -0.67
N LEU A 242 7.83 6.96 -1.95
CA LEU A 242 8.39 5.70 -2.45
C LEU A 242 9.91 5.72 -2.67
N GLY A 243 10.54 6.91 -2.63
CA GLY A 243 11.96 7.10 -2.93
C GLY A 243 12.27 6.93 -4.43
N GLU A 244 13.57 7.02 -4.78
CA GLU A 244 14.03 7.12 -6.17
C GLU A 244 13.90 5.81 -6.98
N LYS A 245 13.88 4.65 -6.31
CA LYS A 245 13.83 3.37 -7.01
C LYS A 245 12.47 3.16 -7.68
N PRO A 246 12.42 2.86 -8.99
CA PRO A 246 11.16 2.58 -9.67
C PRO A 246 10.48 1.34 -9.07
N LEU A 247 9.15 1.27 -9.20
CA LEU A 247 8.39 0.09 -8.82
C LEU A 247 8.59 -1.03 -9.85
N ASN A 248 9.03 -2.20 -9.38
CA ASN A 248 9.27 -3.37 -10.24
C ASN A 248 7.97 -3.89 -10.85
N SER A 249 6.88 -3.84 -10.10
CA SER A 249 5.55 -4.27 -10.56
C SER A 249 5.05 -3.49 -11.78
N ARG A 250 5.53 -2.26 -12.02
CA ARG A 250 5.17 -1.47 -13.21
C ARG A 250 5.65 -2.11 -14.52
N SER A 251 6.79 -2.80 -14.51
CA SER A 251 7.31 -3.47 -15.70
C SER A 251 6.42 -4.63 -16.16
N LEU A 252 5.69 -5.27 -15.23
CA LEU A 252 4.77 -6.37 -15.54
C LEU A 252 3.62 -5.93 -16.47
N PHE A 253 3.15 -4.68 -16.31
CA PHE A 253 2.09 -4.12 -17.16
C PHE A 253 2.58 -3.74 -18.57
N THR A 254 3.88 -3.53 -18.77
CA THR A 254 4.45 -3.17 -20.08
C THR A 254 4.84 -4.38 -20.92
N SER A 255 5.16 -5.49 -20.29
CA SER A 255 5.64 -6.74 -20.93
C SER A 255 4.50 -7.55 -21.56
N HIS A 256 3.25 -7.20 -21.35
CA HIS A 256 2.05 -7.91 -21.82
C HIS A 256 1.18 -7.12 -22.80
N ARG A 257 1.71 -6.01 -23.35
CA ARG A 257 1.06 -5.24 -24.43
C ARG A 257 1.64 -5.60 -25.79
#